data_65da44cb2959247c442ff2e820e6fc83
#
_entry.id   65da44cb2959247c442ff2e820e6fc83
#
_cell.length_a   1.000
_cell.length_b   1.000
_cell.length_c   1.000
_cell.angle_alpha   90.00
_cell.angle_beta   90.00
_cell.angle_gamma   90.00
#
_symmetry.space_group_name_H-M   'P 1'
#
loop_
_entity.id
_entity.type
_entity.pdbx_description
1 polymer ?
#
loop_
_entity_poly.entity_id
_entity_poly.type
_entity_poly.pdbx_seq_one_letter_code
_entity_poly.pdbx_strand_id
1 'polypeptide(L)'
;MHAENFSVYGIRKMWHAMNREGFHVGRDKTARLMKLAGVSGRRRGRTPVTTISPKAPDHRPDLVQRDFRAQAPGRLWVADITYVRTLSGFAYTAFVVDVFSRKIVGVATRSTMRTDALPMEALEHALRLQGEFMETS
;
A
#
# COMPACT_ATOMS: atom_id res chain seq x y z
N MET A 1 -21.66 3.37 -24.52
CA MET A 1 -20.74 2.44 -23.79
C MET A 1 -19.42 3.07 -23.35
N HIS A 2 -18.53 3.65 -24.19
CA HIS A 2 -17.28 4.29 -23.69
C HIS A 2 -17.57 5.57 -22.90
N ALA A 3 -18.45 6.44 -23.42
CA ALA A 3 -18.89 7.67 -22.76
C ALA A 3 -19.60 7.38 -21.41
N GLU A 4 -20.49 6.41 -21.37
CA GLU A 4 -21.21 5.96 -20.16
C GLU A 4 -20.27 5.45 -19.07
N ASN A 5 -19.08 5.00 -19.45
CA ASN A 5 -18.02 4.57 -18.53
C ASN A 5 -16.96 5.68 -18.36
N PHE A 6 -17.41 6.94 -18.27
CA PHE A 6 -16.58 8.13 -18.01
C PHE A 6 -15.41 8.31 -18.98
N SER A 7 -15.48 7.72 -20.16
CA SER A 7 -14.42 7.75 -21.18
C SER A 7 -13.04 7.28 -20.67
N VAL A 8 -13.01 6.36 -19.72
CA VAL A 8 -11.75 5.87 -19.09
C VAL A 8 -11.41 4.42 -19.43
N TYR A 9 -12.37 3.67 -20.01
CA TYR A 9 -12.15 2.26 -20.28
C TYR A 9 -11.08 2.03 -21.37
N GLY A 10 -10.03 1.28 -20.99
CA GLY A 10 -9.10 0.70 -21.95
C GLY A 10 -9.64 -0.58 -22.58
N ILE A 11 -8.90 -1.14 -23.55
CA ILE A 11 -9.27 -2.30 -24.35
C ILE A 11 -9.85 -3.44 -23.52
N ARG A 12 -9.20 -3.83 -22.42
CA ARG A 12 -9.62 -4.96 -21.60
C ARG A 12 -10.99 -4.71 -20.93
N LYS A 13 -11.17 -3.54 -20.32
CA LYS A 13 -12.45 -3.20 -19.68
C LYS A 13 -13.57 -3.04 -20.70
N MET A 14 -13.27 -2.44 -21.86
CA MET A 14 -14.23 -2.28 -22.96
C MET A 14 -14.64 -3.64 -23.51
N TRP A 15 -13.71 -4.55 -23.74
CA TRP A 15 -14.00 -5.92 -24.17
C TRP A 15 -14.96 -6.63 -23.22
N HIS A 16 -14.70 -6.57 -21.92
CA HIS A 16 -15.61 -7.16 -20.93
C HIS A 16 -16.98 -6.48 -20.90
N ALA A 17 -17.05 -5.15 -21.06
CA ALA A 17 -18.31 -4.43 -21.12
C ALA A 17 -19.13 -4.83 -22.35
N MET A 18 -18.52 -4.90 -23.54
CA MET A 18 -19.18 -5.32 -24.78
C MET A 18 -19.76 -6.74 -24.66
N ASN A 19 -18.97 -7.68 -24.11
CA ASN A 19 -19.47 -9.05 -23.95
C ASN A 19 -20.63 -9.15 -22.93
N ARG A 20 -20.64 -8.34 -21.87
CA ARG A 20 -21.79 -8.29 -20.93
C ARG A 20 -23.07 -7.74 -21.56
N GLU A 21 -22.93 -6.86 -22.53
CA GLU A 21 -24.08 -6.32 -23.28
C GLU A 21 -24.46 -7.17 -24.51
N GLY A 22 -23.89 -8.38 -24.63
CA GLY A 22 -24.24 -9.32 -25.69
C GLY A 22 -23.45 -9.17 -27.00
N PHE A 23 -22.49 -8.25 -27.07
CA PHE A 23 -21.59 -8.13 -28.21
C PHE A 23 -20.40 -9.10 -28.06
N HIS A 24 -20.55 -10.30 -28.59
CA HIS A 24 -19.52 -11.34 -28.55
C HIS A 24 -18.36 -11.05 -29.48
N VAL A 25 -17.44 -10.24 -29.08
CA VAL A 25 -16.24 -9.84 -29.82
C VAL A 25 -14.97 -10.24 -29.09
N GLY A 26 -13.93 -10.57 -29.84
CA GLY A 26 -12.61 -10.82 -29.26
C GLY A 26 -11.90 -9.51 -28.85
N ARG A 27 -10.91 -9.64 -27.98
CA ARG A 27 -10.13 -8.51 -27.43
C ARG A 27 -9.45 -7.69 -28.55
N ASP A 28 -8.88 -8.36 -29.56
CA ASP A 28 -8.17 -7.69 -30.66
C ASP A 28 -9.14 -6.93 -31.60
N LYS A 29 -10.33 -7.51 -31.85
CA LYS A 29 -11.40 -6.81 -32.57
C LYS A 29 -11.86 -5.57 -31.78
N THR A 30 -11.98 -5.67 -30.45
CA THR A 30 -12.31 -4.53 -29.60
C THR A 30 -11.25 -3.44 -29.70
N ALA A 31 -9.95 -3.80 -29.67
CA ALA A 31 -8.85 -2.85 -29.82
C ALA A 31 -8.93 -2.11 -31.16
N ARG A 32 -9.17 -2.83 -32.24
CA ARG A 32 -9.34 -2.25 -33.60
C ARG A 32 -10.54 -1.32 -33.68
N LEU A 33 -11.68 -1.72 -33.12
CA LEU A 33 -12.89 -0.89 -33.10
C LEU A 33 -12.68 0.39 -32.26
N MET A 34 -12.03 0.30 -31.13
CA MET A 34 -11.67 1.47 -30.30
C MET A 34 -10.76 2.44 -31.08
N LYS A 35 -9.77 1.91 -31.81
CA LYS A 35 -8.88 2.72 -32.64
C LYS A 35 -9.64 3.42 -33.76
N LEU A 36 -10.54 2.73 -34.47
CA LEU A 36 -11.39 3.29 -35.50
C LEU A 36 -12.33 4.38 -34.94
N ALA A 37 -12.87 4.18 -33.75
CA ALA A 37 -13.74 5.15 -33.09
C ALA A 37 -12.96 6.31 -32.43
N GLY A 38 -11.63 6.34 -32.51
CA GLY A 38 -10.81 7.38 -31.88
C GLY A 38 -10.86 7.39 -30.34
N VAL A 39 -11.29 6.27 -29.73
CA VAL A 39 -11.39 6.18 -28.27
C VAL A 39 -10.25 5.36 -27.66
N SER A 40 -9.74 5.82 -26.54
CA SER A 40 -8.65 5.14 -25.82
C SER A 40 -8.88 5.17 -24.33
N GLY A 41 -8.31 4.18 -23.61
CA GLY A 41 -8.35 4.19 -22.17
C GLY A 41 -7.49 5.31 -21.58
N ARG A 42 -7.97 5.94 -20.53
CA ARG A 42 -7.14 6.87 -19.76
C ARG A 42 -6.14 6.09 -18.92
N ARG A 43 -4.87 6.37 -19.10
CA ARG A 43 -3.86 5.98 -18.10
C ARG A 43 -4.11 6.80 -16.84
N ARG A 44 -4.15 6.12 -15.70
CA ARG A 44 -4.02 6.80 -14.42
C ARG A 44 -2.76 7.65 -14.50
N GLY A 45 -2.81 8.90 -14.03
CA GLY A 45 -1.67 9.81 -14.06
C GLY A 45 -0.40 9.15 -13.49
N ARG A 46 0.72 9.81 -13.65
CA ARG A 46 2.03 9.32 -13.18
C ARG A 46 1.89 8.81 -11.76
N THR A 47 2.22 7.54 -11.52
CA THR A 47 2.23 6.98 -10.17
C THR A 47 3.19 7.83 -9.33
N PRO A 48 2.74 8.44 -8.23
CA PRO A 48 3.64 9.23 -7.41
C PRO A 48 4.78 8.33 -6.95
N VAL A 49 6.02 8.81 -7.12
CA VAL A 49 7.20 8.13 -6.56
C VAL A 49 7.15 8.37 -5.05
N THR A 50 6.75 7.36 -4.31
CA THR A 50 6.61 7.42 -2.85
C THR A 50 7.85 6.94 -2.12
N THR A 51 8.77 6.26 -2.83
CA THR A 51 10.01 5.74 -2.26
C THR A 51 11.20 6.37 -2.99
N ILE A 52 12.08 6.98 -2.24
CA ILE A 52 13.37 7.48 -2.73
C ILE A 52 14.43 6.50 -2.23
N SER A 53 15.02 5.73 -3.14
CA SER A 53 16.15 4.87 -2.78
C SER A 53 17.34 5.71 -2.34
N PRO A 54 18.00 5.40 -1.22
CA PRO A 54 19.20 6.09 -0.80
C PRO A 54 20.30 5.93 -1.86
N LYS A 55 21.08 7.00 -2.07
CA LYS A 55 22.20 7.00 -3.03
C LYS A 55 23.37 6.13 -2.59
N ALA A 56 23.49 5.87 -1.29
CA ALA A 56 24.53 5.02 -0.71
C ALA A 56 23.94 3.65 -0.31
N PRO A 57 24.71 2.56 -0.44
CA PRO A 57 24.28 1.26 0.04
C PRO A 57 24.06 1.29 1.55
N ASP A 58 23.01 0.61 1.99
CA ASP A 58 22.75 0.42 3.42
C ASP A 58 23.70 -0.70 3.94
N HIS A 59 24.60 -0.32 4.83
CA HIS A 59 25.58 -1.23 5.43
C HIS A 59 25.08 -1.91 6.72
N ARG A 60 23.83 -1.61 7.14
CA ARG A 60 23.25 -2.28 8.31
C ARG A 60 23.03 -3.76 8.00
N PRO A 61 23.41 -4.68 8.91
CA PRO A 61 23.19 -6.09 8.69
C PRO A 61 21.69 -6.40 8.68
N ASP A 62 21.26 -7.31 7.80
CA ASP A 62 19.93 -7.90 7.85
C ASP A 62 19.89 -8.93 8.98
N LEU A 63 19.39 -8.53 10.13
CA LEU A 63 19.33 -9.36 11.33
C LEU A 63 18.37 -10.54 11.21
N VAL A 64 17.39 -10.45 10.32
CA VAL A 64 16.36 -11.49 10.13
C VAL A 64 16.62 -12.37 8.92
N GLN A 65 17.64 -12.03 8.08
CA GLN A 65 17.99 -12.75 6.86
C GLN A 65 16.80 -12.98 5.94
N ARG A 66 15.89 -12.01 5.88
CA ARG A 66 14.58 -12.06 5.17
C ARG A 66 13.65 -13.19 5.63
N ASP A 67 13.91 -13.82 6.75
CA ASP A 67 12.99 -14.78 7.38
C ASP A 67 12.08 -14.04 8.36
N PHE A 68 10.90 -13.67 7.90
CA PHE A 68 9.86 -12.99 8.68
C PHE A 68 8.93 -13.99 9.35
N ARG A 69 9.49 -14.94 10.10
CA ARG A 69 8.75 -15.92 10.90
C ARG A 69 9.09 -15.77 12.37
N ALA A 70 8.10 -15.89 13.21
CA ALA A 70 8.28 -15.92 14.66
C ALA A 70 7.57 -17.14 15.23
N GLN A 71 8.16 -17.75 16.27
CA GLN A 71 7.61 -18.96 16.91
C GLN A 71 6.69 -18.63 18.08
N ALA A 72 6.69 -17.37 18.55
CA ALA A 72 5.87 -16.92 19.67
C ALA A 72 5.63 -15.40 19.54
N PRO A 73 4.58 -14.86 20.22
CA PRO A 73 4.34 -13.43 20.28
C PRO A 73 5.52 -12.65 20.86
N GLY A 74 5.72 -11.42 20.39
CA GLY A 74 6.75 -10.52 20.90
C GLY A 74 8.19 -10.85 20.51
N ARG A 75 8.42 -11.85 19.66
CA ARG A 75 9.76 -12.27 19.23
C ARG A 75 10.30 -11.50 18.03
N LEU A 76 9.42 -11.09 17.17
CA LEU A 76 9.76 -10.33 15.96
C LEU A 76 8.67 -9.32 15.66
N TRP A 77 9.06 -8.07 15.59
CA TRP A 77 8.20 -6.98 15.18
C TRP A 77 8.68 -6.40 13.85
N VAL A 78 7.74 -6.02 13.02
CA VAL A 78 8.00 -5.26 11.79
C VAL A 78 7.29 -3.91 11.89
N ALA A 79 7.95 -2.88 11.40
CA ALA A 79 7.39 -1.54 11.37
C ALA A 79 7.30 -1.01 9.94
N ASP A 80 6.26 -0.25 9.66
CA ASP A 80 6.07 0.44 8.38
C ASP A 80 5.42 1.79 8.62
N ILE A 81 5.63 2.70 7.67
CA ILE A 81 5.01 4.03 7.67
C ILE A 81 4.12 4.14 6.45
N THR A 82 2.87 4.47 6.67
CA THR A 82 1.92 4.85 5.62
C THR A 82 1.53 6.32 5.73
N TYR A 83 0.88 6.85 4.70
CA TYR A 83 0.30 8.18 4.75
C TYR A 83 -1.15 8.16 4.29
N VAL A 84 -1.93 9.01 4.91
CA VAL A 84 -3.35 9.21 4.60
C VAL A 84 -3.56 10.66 4.18
N ARG A 85 -4.23 10.85 3.06
CA ARG A 85 -4.60 12.19 2.62
C ARG A 85 -5.82 12.65 3.42
N THR A 86 -5.67 13.77 4.11
CA THR A 86 -6.72 14.44 4.87
C THR A 86 -7.12 15.78 4.21
N LEU A 87 -8.13 16.44 4.72
CA LEU A 87 -8.54 17.77 4.25
C LEU A 87 -7.46 18.83 4.50
N SER A 88 -6.66 18.67 5.55
CA SER A 88 -5.57 19.60 5.94
C SER A 88 -4.18 19.19 5.42
N GLY A 89 -4.09 18.16 4.55
CA GLY A 89 -2.82 17.67 4.02
C GLY A 89 -2.62 16.17 4.24
N PHE A 90 -1.36 15.75 4.40
CA PHE A 90 -1.04 14.36 4.68
C PHE A 90 -0.84 14.12 6.18
N ALA A 91 -1.41 13.05 6.68
CA ALA A 91 -1.07 12.47 7.97
C ALA A 91 -0.23 11.21 7.75
N TYR A 92 0.83 11.05 8.52
CA TYR A 92 1.75 9.90 8.45
C TYR A 92 1.51 9.03 9.67
N THR A 93 1.35 7.73 9.46
CA THR A 93 1.10 6.78 10.54
C THR A 93 2.15 5.67 10.47
N ALA A 94 2.86 5.47 11.57
CA ALA A 94 3.74 4.34 11.76
C ALA A 94 2.99 3.24 12.51
N PHE A 95 3.17 2.01 12.06
CA PHE A 95 2.62 0.81 12.70
C PHE A 95 3.75 -0.11 13.11
N VAL A 96 3.63 -0.72 14.26
CA VAL A 96 4.43 -1.86 14.70
C VAL A 96 3.52 -3.08 14.75
N VAL A 97 3.88 -4.12 14.04
CA VAL A 97 3.09 -5.36 13.92
C VAL A 97 3.91 -6.52 14.44
N ASP A 98 3.32 -7.30 15.33
CA ASP A 98 3.89 -8.57 15.77
C ASP A 98 3.73 -9.63 14.69
N VAL A 99 4.85 -10.21 14.25
CA VAL A 99 4.89 -11.14 13.11
C VAL A 99 4.14 -12.44 13.40
N PHE A 100 4.12 -12.89 14.65
CA PHE A 100 3.45 -14.13 15.05
C PHE A 100 1.94 -13.95 15.08
N SER A 101 1.46 -13.01 15.86
CA SER A 101 0.01 -12.80 16.09
C SER A 101 -0.67 -11.99 15.00
N ARG A 102 0.10 -11.31 14.14
CA ARG A 102 -0.38 -10.38 13.12
C ARG A 102 -1.12 -9.17 13.71
N LYS A 103 -1.00 -8.92 15.01
CA LYS A 103 -1.64 -7.79 15.67
C LYS A 103 -0.77 -6.54 15.54
N ILE A 104 -1.42 -5.39 15.42
CA ILE A 104 -0.76 -4.09 15.57
C ILE A 104 -0.52 -3.90 17.08
N VAL A 105 0.73 -3.86 17.47
CA VAL A 105 1.17 -3.71 18.87
C VAL A 105 1.62 -2.28 19.18
N GLY A 106 1.83 -1.45 18.17
CA GLY A 106 2.16 -0.04 18.35
C GLY A 106 1.69 0.79 17.18
N VAL A 107 1.29 2.04 17.47
CA VAL A 107 0.86 2.99 16.44
C VAL A 107 1.20 4.41 16.89
N ALA A 108 1.63 5.23 15.94
CA ALA A 108 1.76 6.67 16.12
C ALA A 108 1.34 7.39 14.85
N THR A 109 0.77 8.59 14.96
CA THR A 109 0.33 9.38 13.81
C THR A 109 0.78 10.84 13.99
N ARG A 110 1.36 11.41 12.93
CA ARG A 110 1.82 12.81 12.90
C ARG A 110 1.57 13.47 11.55
N SER A 111 1.59 14.78 11.51
CA SER A 111 1.51 15.56 10.28
C SER A 111 2.82 15.59 9.47
N THR A 112 3.92 15.10 10.03
CA THR A 112 5.24 15.05 9.40
C THR A 112 5.83 13.65 9.46
N MET A 113 6.62 13.28 8.44
CA MET A 113 7.31 11.98 8.38
C MET A 113 8.77 12.10 8.90
N ARG A 114 9.02 12.90 9.95
CA ARG A 114 10.35 12.93 10.55
C ARG A 114 10.67 11.58 11.17
N THR A 115 11.70 10.94 10.64
CA THR A 115 12.06 9.53 10.89
C THR A 115 12.52 9.29 12.33
N ASP A 116 13.01 10.31 12.99
CA ASP A 116 13.50 10.30 14.38
C ASP A 116 12.39 10.29 15.42
N ALA A 117 11.20 10.76 15.10
CA ALA A 117 10.10 10.89 16.05
C ALA A 117 8.99 9.83 15.85
N LEU A 118 8.48 9.69 14.62
CA LEU A 118 7.27 8.89 14.37
C LEU A 118 7.46 7.37 14.57
N PRO A 119 8.52 6.71 14.04
CA PRO A 119 8.75 5.30 14.30
C PRO A 119 9.10 5.00 15.76
N MET A 120 9.85 5.88 16.40
CA MET A 120 10.22 5.72 17.80
C MET A 120 9.00 5.78 18.71
N GLU A 121 8.09 6.72 18.46
CA GLU A 121 6.84 6.83 19.22
C GLU A 121 5.95 5.59 19.06
N ALA A 122 5.85 5.04 17.85
CA ALA A 122 5.13 3.80 17.62
C ALA A 122 5.78 2.60 18.35
N LEU A 123 7.11 2.56 18.39
CA LEU A 123 7.85 1.52 19.09
C LEU A 123 7.69 1.65 20.61
N GLU A 124 7.79 2.86 21.16
CA GLU A 124 7.56 3.12 22.57
C GLU A 124 6.13 2.74 23.00
N HIS A 125 5.15 2.99 22.14
CA HIS A 125 3.78 2.55 22.37
C HIS A 125 3.70 1.02 22.43
N ALA A 126 4.35 0.31 21.50
CA ALA A 126 4.40 -1.15 21.48
C ALA A 126 5.06 -1.72 22.75
N LEU A 127 6.18 -1.14 23.19
CA LEU A 127 6.90 -1.58 24.37
C LEU A 127 6.08 -1.39 25.67
N ARG A 128 5.35 -0.28 25.78
CA ARG A 128 4.46 -0.04 26.93
C ARG A 128 3.35 -1.09 27.00
N LEU A 129 2.65 -1.32 25.88
CA LEU A 129 1.59 -2.34 25.83
C LEU A 129 2.12 -3.75 26.14
N GLN A 130 3.33 -4.09 25.67
CA GLN A 130 3.93 -5.39 25.99
C GLN A 130 4.26 -5.49 27.51
N GLY A 131 4.75 -4.42 28.15
CA GLY A 131 5.01 -4.39 29.57
C GLY A 131 3.76 -4.62 30.41
N GLU A 132 2.66 -3.98 30.07
CA GLU A 132 1.36 -4.15 30.74
C GLU A 132 0.82 -5.59 30.65
N PHE A 133 1.06 -6.28 29.52
CA PHE A 133 0.66 -7.70 29.36
C PHE A 133 1.50 -8.65 30.21
N MET A 134 2.78 -8.32 30.47
CA MET A 134 3.67 -9.17 31.27
C MET A 134 3.44 -9.01 32.78
N GLU A 135 2.92 -7.87 33.23
CA GLU A 135 2.59 -7.63 34.65
C GLU A 135 1.24 -8.23 35.08
N THR A 136 0.36 -8.58 34.11
CA THR A 136 -0.99 -9.10 34.38
C THR A 136 -1.09 -10.62 34.23
N SER A 137 0.00 -11.31 33.89
CA SER A 137 0.07 -12.78 33.70
C SER A 137 0.89 -13.45 34.79
#